data_004fc5e8ce6fa3143d82e565ea1fcc14
#
_entry.id   004fc5e8ce6fa3143d82e565ea1fcc14
#
_cell.length_a   1.000
_cell.length_b   1.000
_cell.length_c   1.000
_cell.angle_alpha   90.00
_cell.angle_beta   90.00
_cell.angle_gamma   90.00
#
_symmetry.space_group_name_H-M   'P 1'
#
loop_
_entity.id
_entity.type
_entity.pdbx_description
1 polymer ?
#
loop_
_entity_poly.entity_id
_entity_poly.type
_entity_poly.pdbx_seq_one_letter_code
_entity_poly.pdbx_strand_id
1 'polypeptide(L)'
;MLLTGNHAVAWAAKLARPKVVPGYPITPQTPVLEKITEFHAAGEFDAEILTPESEHSVMSACIPASLAGVRVFTATASQGLLLMHELLHYAAGARAPIVMANVNRTVASPWAFWPDHTDSLAQRDTGWIQYYVESPQEALDTVLQAYRVAETVLVPAMVNLDAFYVSHSLEPVSVPAQALVDAYLPPFSPAHRLDTTSPESWGNVISQDMFFRHRQAIEQSMAEVPELAAQADRAWAEATGRSHGIVERYRCDGAQTVVVTMGSMAGTARDAVDAMRDAGMAVGLVKLRLFRPLPMQALRAALAGVRDIVVLDRNHSPGLGGVLHQELRGALYGMPDAPRIHGCLAGVGGVNVPPEHVARFVGEVLQTEPRPESHWVR
;
A
#
# COMPACT_ATOMS: atom_id res chain seq x y z
N MET A 1 20.60 6.28 -8.39
CA MET A 1 21.36 5.14 -7.81
C MET A 1 20.73 3.85 -8.30
N LEU A 2 21.46 2.73 -8.33
CA LEU A 2 20.83 1.42 -8.51
C LEU A 2 20.44 0.90 -7.13
N LEU A 3 19.13 0.69 -6.87
CA LEU A 3 18.60 0.26 -5.58
C LEU A 3 17.58 -0.86 -5.77
N THR A 4 17.51 -1.76 -4.80
CA THR A 4 16.39 -2.67 -4.67
C THR A 4 15.21 -1.95 -4.01
N GLY A 5 13.99 -2.52 -4.10
CA GLY A 5 12.83 -1.96 -3.40
C GLY A 5 13.05 -1.84 -1.89
N ASN A 6 13.67 -2.84 -1.27
CA ASN A 6 14.04 -2.78 0.15
C ASN A 6 14.99 -1.61 0.46
N HIS A 7 16.02 -1.42 -0.36
CA HIS A 7 16.94 -0.31 -0.17
C HIS A 7 16.31 1.06 -0.46
N ALA A 8 15.39 1.13 -1.44
CA ALA A 8 14.62 2.34 -1.74
C ALA A 8 13.75 2.76 -0.55
N VAL A 9 13.09 1.80 0.09
CA VAL A 9 12.34 2.01 1.35
C VAL A 9 13.24 2.48 2.48
N ALA A 10 14.41 1.87 2.66
CA ALA A 10 15.37 2.29 3.69
C ALA A 10 15.88 3.72 3.47
N TRP A 11 16.14 4.12 2.21
CA TRP A 11 16.46 5.50 1.85
C TRP A 11 15.33 6.47 2.16
N ALA A 12 14.08 6.09 1.84
CA ALA A 12 12.92 6.92 2.17
C ALA A 12 12.75 7.10 3.68
N ALA A 13 12.91 6.02 4.46
CA ALA A 13 12.91 6.07 5.91
C ALA A 13 13.99 7.02 6.45
N LYS A 14 15.24 6.90 5.96
CA LYS A 14 16.33 7.80 6.32
C LYS A 14 15.95 9.27 6.07
N LEU A 15 15.44 9.56 4.87
CA LEU A 15 15.08 10.92 4.44
C LEU A 15 13.90 11.49 5.24
N ALA A 16 12.95 10.66 5.67
CA ALA A 16 11.81 11.07 6.50
C ALA A 16 12.21 11.41 7.95
N ARG A 17 13.42 11.02 8.39
CA ARG A 17 13.95 11.29 9.74
C ARG A 17 13.05 10.78 10.89
N PRO A 18 12.60 9.52 10.90
CA PRO A 18 12.00 8.94 12.09
C PRO A 18 13.02 8.94 13.24
N LYS A 19 12.52 9.10 14.47
CA LYS A 19 13.36 9.08 15.65
C LYS A 19 13.45 7.71 16.32
N VAL A 20 12.49 6.83 16.00
CA VAL A 20 12.44 5.48 16.54
C VAL A 20 12.13 4.51 15.41
N VAL A 21 12.94 3.47 15.29
CA VAL A 21 12.79 2.40 14.28
C VAL A 21 12.85 1.04 14.97
N PRO A 22 11.71 0.57 15.50
CA PRO A 22 11.63 -0.80 15.97
C PRO A 22 11.54 -1.75 14.77
N GLY A 23 12.23 -2.88 14.84
CA GLY A 23 12.18 -3.89 13.77
C GLY A 23 12.56 -5.28 14.23
N TYR A 24 11.97 -6.29 13.59
CA TYR A 24 12.30 -7.69 13.73
C TYR A 24 12.59 -8.29 12.36
N PRO A 25 13.70 -9.00 12.15
CA PRO A 25 14.08 -9.51 10.84
C PRO A 25 13.14 -10.62 10.36
N ILE A 26 12.57 -10.46 9.19
CA ILE A 26 11.75 -11.47 8.51
C ILE A 26 11.98 -11.41 6.99
N THR A 27 12.19 -12.56 6.34
CA THR A 27 12.33 -12.63 4.88
C THR A 27 11.02 -12.30 4.17
N PRO A 28 11.02 -11.44 3.12
CA PRO A 28 12.16 -10.82 2.45
C PRO A 28 12.40 -9.35 2.85
N GLN A 29 11.90 -8.89 3.99
CA GLN A 29 11.98 -7.50 4.47
C GLN A 29 13.35 -7.18 5.11
N THR A 30 14.07 -8.16 5.64
CA THR A 30 15.32 -7.98 6.40
C THR A 30 16.29 -6.94 5.82
N PRO A 31 16.54 -6.85 4.48
CA PRO A 31 17.45 -5.86 3.93
C PRO A 31 17.03 -4.40 4.15
N VAL A 32 15.77 -4.11 4.48
CA VAL A 32 15.34 -2.76 4.89
C VAL A 32 16.00 -2.37 6.21
N LEU A 33 15.92 -3.26 7.21
CA LEU A 33 16.48 -3.02 8.54
C LEU A 33 18.02 -3.03 8.51
N GLU A 34 18.62 -3.94 7.74
CA GLU A 34 20.07 -4.00 7.54
C GLU A 34 20.57 -2.66 6.99
N LYS A 35 19.94 -2.14 5.95
CA LYS A 35 20.34 -0.86 5.33
C LYS A 35 20.13 0.33 6.26
N ILE A 36 19.06 0.36 7.05
CA ILE A 36 18.85 1.38 8.08
C ILE A 36 19.94 1.31 9.15
N THR A 37 20.30 0.11 9.59
CA THR A 37 21.38 -0.11 10.56
C THR A 37 22.75 0.33 10.02
N GLU A 38 23.02 0.09 8.73
CA GLU A 38 24.23 0.62 8.07
C GLU A 38 24.28 2.15 8.11
N PHE A 39 23.17 2.85 7.79
CA PHE A 39 23.11 4.31 7.88
C PHE A 39 23.33 4.82 9.30
N HIS A 40 22.77 4.13 10.29
CA HIS A 40 22.95 4.48 11.70
C HIS A 40 24.41 4.29 12.14
N ALA A 41 25.03 3.16 11.80
CA ALA A 41 26.41 2.85 12.13
C ALA A 41 27.39 3.82 11.46
N ALA A 42 27.06 4.33 10.27
CA ALA A 42 27.85 5.35 9.57
C ALA A 42 27.67 6.78 10.13
N GLY A 43 26.79 6.98 11.13
CA GLY A 43 26.44 8.30 11.65
C GLY A 43 25.59 9.17 10.73
N GLU A 44 25.01 8.55 9.70
CA GLU A 44 24.17 9.23 8.70
C GLU A 44 22.68 9.27 9.05
N PHE A 45 22.29 8.57 10.10
CA PHE A 45 20.89 8.43 10.51
C PHE A 45 20.77 8.48 12.04
N ASP A 46 20.13 9.52 12.53
CA ASP A 46 19.95 9.79 13.97
C ASP A 46 18.56 9.27 14.43
N ALA A 47 18.50 7.97 14.77
CA ALA A 47 17.31 7.31 15.29
C ALA A 47 17.69 6.23 16.32
N GLU A 48 16.80 5.97 17.27
CA GLU A 48 16.85 4.81 18.15
C GLU A 48 16.38 3.57 17.38
N ILE A 49 17.27 2.62 17.15
CA ILE A 49 16.95 1.33 16.51
C ILE A 49 16.69 0.30 17.62
N LEU A 50 15.47 -0.23 17.65
CA LEU A 50 15.05 -1.22 18.63
C LEU A 50 14.88 -2.57 17.95
N THR A 51 15.41 -3.63 18.59
CA THR A 51 15.29 -5.02 18.11
C THR A 51 14.54 -5.87 19.14
N PRO A 52 13.22 -5.73 19.26
CA PRO A 52 12.41 -6.57 20.15
C PRO A 52 12.41 -8.04 19.72
N GLU A 53 11.88 -8.91 20.57
CA GLU A 53 11.88 -10.37 20.35
C GLU A 53 10.83 -10.87 19.36
N SER A 54 9.89 -10.02 18.95
CA SER A 54 8.82 -10.39 18.01
C SER A 54 8.22 -9.16 17.31
N GLU A 55 7.50 -9.38 16.21
CA GLU A 55 6.78 -8.31 15.49
C GLU A 55 5.66 -7.71 16.35
N HIS A 56 5.02 -8.48 17.23
CA HIS A 56 4.06 -7.95 18.18
C HIS A 56 4.71 -6.89 19.08
N SER A 57 5.88 -7.20 19.64
CA SER A 57 6.65 -6.26 20.48
C SER A 57 7.20 -5.07 19.67
N VAL A 58 7.51 -5.26 18.37
CA VAL A 58 7.86 -4.16 17.47
C VAL A 58 6.71 -3.14 17.41
N MET A 59 5.48 -3.58 17.14
CA MET A 59 4.34 -2.67 17.07
C MET A 59 3.99 -2.08 18.43
N SER A 60 4.18 -2.85 19.53
CA SER A 60 4.05 -2.37 20.91
C SER A 60 5.02 -1.22 21.24
N ALA A 61 6.22 -1.21 20.63
CA ALA A 61 7.17 -0.11 20.76
C ALA A 61 6.85 1.07 19.83
N CYS A 62 6.33 0.81 18.63
CA CYS A 62 5.96 1.86 17.67
C CYS A 62 4.86 2.79 18.21
N ILE A 63 3.84 2.23 18.86
CA ILE A 63 2.67 2.97 19.33
C ILE A 63 3.04 4.07 20.33
N PRO A 64 3.66 3.77 21.50
CA PRO A 64 4.01 4.81 22.47
C PRO A 64 5.05 5.78 21.93
N ALA A 65 5.98 5.36 21.08
CA ALA A 65 6.93 6.26 20.43
C ALA A 65 6.20 7.29 19.55
N SER A 66 5.23 6.86 18.76
CA SER A 66 4.40 7.76 17.94
C SER A 66 3.57 8.70 18.80
N LEU A 67 2.98 8.21 19.89
CA LEU A 67 2.21 9.01 20.83
C LEU A 67 3.10 10.01 21.62
N ALA A 68 4.40 9.76 21.75
CA ALA A 68 5.34 10.74 22.26
C ALA A 68 5.62 11.91 21.30
N GLY A 69 5.02 11.89 20.11
CA GLY A 69 5.09 12.99 19.14
C GLY A 69 6.30 12.92 18.21
N VAL A 70 6.89 11.75 18.01
CA VAL A 70 7.99 11.55 17.07
C VAL A 70 7.58 10.68 15.89
N ARG A 71 8.23 10.87 14.75
CA ARG A 71 8.08 9.95 13.61
C ARG A 71 8.62 8.58 13.96
N VAL A 72 7.87 7.57 13.56
CA VAL A 72 8.21 6.16 13.73
C VAL A 72 8.18 5.46 12.38
N PHE A 73 9.15 4.60 12.13
CA PHE A 73 9.17 3.71 10.98
C PHE A 73 9.32 2.26 11.43
N THR A 74 8.67 1.36 10.75
CA THR A 74 8.93 -0.08 10.88
C THR A 74 8.74 -0.79 9.55
N ALA A 75 9.19 -2.04 9.46
CA ALA A 75 8.98 -2.87 8.29
C ALA A 75 8.77 -4.33 8.70
N THR A 76 7.91 -5.04 7.95
CA THR A 76 7.58 -6.44 8.22
C THR A 76 7.19 -7.18 6.94
N ALA A 77 6.73 -8.44 7.06
CA ALA A 77 6.22 -9.28 5.99
C ALA A 77 5.31 -10.38 6.55
N SER A 78 4.31 -10.83 5.78
CA SER A 78 3.59 -12.10 5.99
C SER A 78 3.12 -12.36 7.43
N GLN A 79 3.62 -13.45 8.05
CA GLN A 79 3.28 -13.83 9.41
C GLN A 79 3.64 -12.77 10.45
N GLY A 80 4.71 -12.00 10.22
CA GLY A 80 5.06 -10.88 11.09
C GLY A 80 3.97 -9.81 11.10
N LEU A 81 3.40 -9.48 9.93
CA LEU A 81 2.26 -8.58 9.85
C LEU A 81 1.02 -9.16 10.55
N LEU A 82 0.76 -10.45 10.39
CA LEU A 82 -0.37 -11.11 11.07
C LEU A 82 -0.19 -11.14 12.58
N LEU A 83 1.05 -11.30 13.06
CA LEU A 83 1.35 -11.26 14.50
C LEU A 83 1.13 -9.86 15.10
N MET A 84 1.23 -8.79 14.27
CA MET A 84 0.91 -7.42 14.68
C MET A 84 -0.60 -7.10 14.70
N HIS A 85 -1.47 -7.98 14.19
CA HIS A 85 -2.87 -7.66 13.85
C HIS A 85 -3.66 -6.93 14.95
N GLU A 86 -3.61 -7.41 16.19
CA GLU A 86 -4.26 -6.76 17.33
C GLU A 86 -3.79 -5.31 17.50
N LEU A 87 -2.48 -5.11 17.41
CA LEU A 87 -1.87 -3.81 17.62
C LEU A 87 -2.04 -2.86 16.44
N LEU A 88 -2.33 -3.37 15.24
CA LEU A 88 -2.72 -2.51 14.12
C LEU A 88 -4.05 -1.78 14.42
N HIS A 89 -5.03 -2.49 14.98
CA HIS A 89 -6.26 -1.88 15.47
C HIS A 89 -6.00 -0.85 16.58
N TYR A 90 -5.07 -1.19 17.50
CA TYR A 90 -4.70 -0.27 18.57
C TYR A 90 -4.04 1.00 18.04
N ALA A 91 -3.08 0.88 17.11
CA ALA A 91 -2.39 2.03 16.51
C ALA A 91 -3.37 2.98 15.81
N ALA A 92 -4.30 2.45 15.02
CA ALA A 92 -5.34 3.24 14.36
C ALA A 92 -6.31 3.87 15.38
N GLY A 93 -6.73 3.10 16.38
CA GLY A 93 -7.58 3.58 17.47
C GLY A 93 -6.89 4.67 18.33
N ALA A 94 -5.60 4.55 18.58
CA ALA A 94 -4.83 5.54 19.32
C ALA A 94 -4.43 6.76 18.47
N ARG A 95 -4.77 6.80 17.18
CA ARG A 95 -4.43 7.89 16.27
C ARG A 95 -2.93 8.11 16.12
N ALA A 96 -2.16 7.01 16.09
CA ALA A 96 -0.70 7.00 15.97
C ALA A 96 -0.28 6.93 14.49
N PRO A 97 0.24 8.01 13.86
CA PRO A 97 0.56 8.06 12.44
C PRO A 97 1.90 7.35 12.12
N ILE A 98 1.96 6.06 12.42
CA ILE A 98 3.09 5.19 12.13
C ILE A 98 3.12 4.93 10.63
N VAL A 99 4.31 4.96 10.00
CA VAL A 99 4.49 4.48 8.63
C VAL A 99 5.24 3.15 8.66
N MET A 100 4.65 2.15 8.00
CA MET A 100 5.19 0.80 7.91
C MET A 100 5.36 0.39 6.45
N ALA A 101 6.49 -0.24 6.12
CA ALA A 101 6.63 -0.98 4.87
C ALA A 101 6.30 -2.45 5.12
N ASN A 102 5.40 -3.02 4.30
CA ASN A 102 5.10 -4.45 4.31
C ASN A 102 5.55 -5.08 3.00
N VAL A 103 6.42 -6.07 3.08
CA VAL A 103 6.85 -6.82 1.90
C VAL A 103 5.95 -8.04 1.76
N ASN A 104 4.94 -7.92 0.88
CA ASN A 104 3.90 -8.94 0.68
C ASN A 104 4.48 -10.32 0.36
N ARG A 105 4.17 -11.30 1.18
CA ARG A 105 4.58 -12.69 1.03
C ARG A 105 3.43 -13.61 1.43
N THR A 106 3.38 -14.83 0.86
CA THR A 106 2.39 -15.84 1.24
C THR A 106 2.35 -16.07 2.74
N VAL A 107 1.18 -16.41 3.24
CA VAL A 107 0.95 -16.73 4.66
C VAL A 107 1.05 -18.24 4.88
N ALA A 108 1.65 -18.66 6.00
CA ALA A 108 1.71 -20.07 6.40
C ALA A 108 0.31 -20.60 6.79
N SER A 109 -0.01 -21.85 6.69
CA SER A 109 0.73 -22.99 6.13
C SER A 109 -0.14 -23.71 5.12
N PRO A 110 0.41 -24.28 4.03
CA PRO A 110 1.78 -24.16 3.55
C PRO A 110 2.11 -22.76 3.02
N TRP A 111 3.38 -22.43 2.83
CA TRP A 111 3.80 -21.12 2.39
C TRP A 111 5.00 -21.14 1.45
N ALA A 112 5.21 -20.03 0.76
CA ALA A 112 6.33 -19.78 -0.12
C ALA A 112 6.92 -18.40 0.16
N PHE A 113 8.13 -18.11 -0.31
CA PHE A 113 8.74 -16.79 -0.13
C PHE A 113 8.22 -15.71 -1.08
N TRP A 114 7.41 -16.09 -2.06
CA TRP A 114 6.96 -15.29 -3.19
C TRP A 114 5.73 -14.43 -2.86
N PRO A 115 5.45 -13.40 -3.69
CA PRO A 115 4.42 -12.43 -3.36
C PRO A 115 3.01 -13.01 -3.36
N ASP A 116 2.26 -12.55 -2.39
CA ASP A 116 0.83 -12.75 -2.25
C ASP A 116 0.31 -11.62 -1.38
N HIS A 117 -0.77 -10.96 -1.79
CA HIS A 117 -1.29 -9.80 -1.06
C HIS A 117 -2.20 -10.19 0.13
N THR A 118 -2.36 -11.47 0.42
CA THR A 118 -3.26 -11.93 1.51
C THR A 118 -2.87 -11.39 2.87
N ASP A 119 -1.56 -11.23 3.15
CA ASP A 119 -1.07 -10.70 4.41
C ASP A 119 -1.58 -9.27 4.68
N SER A 120 -1.39 -8.36 3.73
CA SER A 120 -1.84 -6.96 3.85
C SER A 120 -3.35 -6.81 3.66
N LEU A 121 -3.97 -7.58 2.75
CA LEU A 121 -5.41 -7.53 2.54
C LEU A 121 -6.20 -8.08 3.72
N ALA A 122 -5.62 -8.98 4.53
CA ALA A 122 -6.19 -9.39 5.81
C ALA A 122 -6.24 -8.24 6.84
N GLN A 123 -5.47 -7.15 6.61
CA GLN A 123 -5.42 -5.97 7.48
C GLN A 123 -6.31 -4.81 7.00
N ARG A 124 -7.09 -4.97 5.92
CA ARG A 124 -7.86 -3.89 5.29
C ARG A 124 -8.89 -3.22 6.21
N ASP A 125 -9.30 -3.90 7.28
CA ASP A 125 -10.31 -3.44 8.24
C ASP A 125 -9.72 -2.90 9.56
N THR A 126 -8.38 -2.84 9.66
CA THR A 126 -7.67 -2.39 10.87
C THR A 126 -7.65 -0.88 11.06
N GLY A 127 -8.04 -0.10 10.05
CA GLY A 127 -8.03 1.36 10.07
C GLY A 127 -6.71 1.98 9.59
N TRP A 128 -5.88 1.23 8.88
CA TRP A 128 -4.64 1.71 8.27
C TRP A 128 -4.89 2.17 6.83
N ILE A 129 -4.22 3.26 6.43
CA ILE A 129 -4.08 3.64 5.03
C ILE A 129 -3.21 2.58 4.34
N GLN A 130 -3.63 2.08 3.17
CA GLN A 130 -2.87 1.05 2.45
C GLN A 130 -2.55 1.49 1.03
N TYR A 131 -1.25 1.54 0.71
CA TYR A 131 -0.72 1.76 -0.63
C TYR A 131 -0.10 0.48 -1.16
N TYR A 132 -0.19 0.25 -2.49
CA TYR A 132 0.49 -0.83 -3.20
C TYR A 132 1.36 -0.24 -4.28
N VAL A 133 2.65 -0.55 -4.26
CA VAL A 133 3.65 0.01 -5.16
C VAL A 133 4.18 -1.01 -6.15
N GLU A 134 4.53 -0.57 -7.36
CA GLU A 134 4.94 -1.45 -8.44
C GLU A 134 6.45 -1.48 -8.70
N SER A 135 7.20 -0.50 -8.19
CA SER A 135 8.63 -0.34 -8.46
C SER A 135 9.40 0.20 -7.25
N PRO A 136 10.73 0.05 -7.21
CA PRO A 136 11.59 0.66 -6.20
C PRO A 136 11.46 2.18 -6.12
N GLN A 137 11.31 2.89 -7.25
CA GLN A 137 11.11 4.34 -7.25
C GLN A 137 9.79 4.72 -6.60
N GLU A 138 8.72 4.04 -6.97
CA GLU A 138 7.40 4.29 -6.37
C GLU A 138 7.39 3.97 -4.88
N ALA A 139 8.13 2.94 -4.44
CA ALA A 139 8.27 2.61 -3.03
C ALA A 139 8.91 3.74 -2.22
N LEU A 140 10.04 4.31 -2.72
CA LEU A 140 10.69 5.46 -2.09
C LEU A 140 9.74 6.66 -1.99
N ASP A 141 9.14 7.04 -3.10
CA ASP A 141 8.28 8.21 -3.19
C ASP A 141 7.01 8.04 -2.32
N THR A 142 6.42 6.84 -2.32
CA THR A 142 5.19 6.56 -1.55
C THR A 142 5.42 6.54 -0.04
N VAL A 143 6.56 6.05 0.46
CA VAL A 143 6.87 6.12 1.90
C VAL A 143 6.90 7.56 2.38
N LEU A 144 7.50 8.50 1.62
CA LEU A 144 7.53 9.91 1.95
C LEU A 144 6.14 10.56 1.88
N GLN A 145 5.35 10.22 0.85
CA GLN A 145 3.97 10.68 0.73
C GLN A 145 3.08 10.14 1.85
N ALA A 146 3.30 8.87 2.25
CA ALA A 146 2.55 8.24 3.34
C ALA A 146 2.73 8.96 4.67
N TYR A 147 3.95 9.40 5.00
CA TYR A 147 4.15 10.25 6.19
C TYR A 147 3.35 11.54 6.14
N ARG A 148 3.40 12.25 5.01
CA ARG A 148 2.68 13.52 4.86
C ARG A 148 1.17 13.34 5.06
N VAL A 149 0.58 12.29 4.51
CA VAL A 149 -0.85 12.00 4.66
C VAL A 149 -1.17 11.50 6.08
N ALA A 150 -0.42 10.52 6.58
CA ALA A 150 -0.64 9.92 7.89
C ALA A 150 -0.57 10.96 9.02
N GLU A 151 0.42 11.86 8.99
CA GLU A 151 0.61 12.93 9.98
C GLU A 151 -0.49 14.00 9.90
N THR A 152 -1.08 14.22 8.72
CA THR A 152 -2.19 15.17 8.56
C THR A 152 -3.47 14.66 9.19
N VAL A 153 -3.81 13.38 8.95
CA VAL A 153 -5.06 12.79 9.43
C VAL A 153 -4.92 12.05 10.75
N LEU A 154 -3.70 11.91 11.28
CA LEU A 154 -3.36 11.11 12.46
C LEU A 154 -3.90 9.68 12.35
N VAL A 155 -3.56 9.01 11.24
CA VAL A 155 -3.92 7.61 10.95
C VAL A 155 -2.68 6.90 10.42
N PRO A 156 -2.37 5.68 10.89
CA PRO A 156 -1.19 4.97 10.42
C PRO A 156 -1.31 4.56 8.94
N ALA A 157 -0.16 4.41 8.27
CA ALA A 157 -0.09 4.05 6.87
C ALA A 157 0.85 2.86 6.61
N MET A 158 0.43 2.00 5.68
CA MET A 158 1.17 0.83 5.22
C MET A 158 1.49 0.96 3.73
N VAL A 159 2.76 0.82 3.37
CA VAL A 159 3.23 0.77 1.99
C VAL A 159 3.60 -0.68 1.66
N ASN A 160 2.89 -1.28 0.73
CA ASN A 160 2.99 -2.69 0.38
C ASN A 160 3.82 -2.88 -0.89
N LEU A 161 4.84 -3.75 -0.80
CA LEU A 161 5.75 -4.12 -1.89
C LEU A 161 5.65 -5.63 -2.16
N ASP A 162 5.62 -6.02 -3.41
CA ASP A 162 5.67 -7.44 -3.78
C ASP A 162 7.03 -8.06 -3.47
N ALA A 163 7.04 -9.16 -2.69
CA ALA A 163 8.22 -9.93 -2.33
C ALA A 163 9.01 -10.34 -3.57
N PHE A 164 10.32 -10.14 -3.56
CA PHE A 164 11.27 -10.39 -4.63
C PHE A 164 11.01 -9.58 -5.92
N TYR A 165 9.77 -9.46 -6.40
CA TYR A 165 9.43 -8.76 -7.65
C TYR A 165 9.66 -7.24 -7.57
N VAL A 166 9.40 -6.62 -6.42
CA VAL A 166 9.76 -5.23 -6.14
C VAL A 166 10.88 -5.16 -5.13
N SER A 167 10.78 -5.94 -4.05
CA SER A 167 11.67 -5.80 -2.90
C SER A 167 13.14 -6.09 -3.22
N HIS A 168 13.43 -6.98 -4.20
CA HIS A 168 14.79 -7.39 -4.59
C HIS A 168 15.15 -7.04 -6.05
N SER A 169 14.23 -6.52 -6.85
CA SER A 169 14.54 -6.03 -8.20
C SER A 169 15.43 -4.80 -8.10
N LEU A 170 16.56 -4.82 -8.82
CA LEU A 170 17.54 -3.74 -8.85
C LEU A 170 17.21 -2.79 -10.01
N GLU A 171 16.82 -1.57 -9.70
CA GLU A 171 16.38 -0.58 -10.68
C GLU A 171 17.08 0.78 -10.44
N PRO A 172 17.14 1.65 -11.48
CA PRO A 172 17.52 3.05 -11.30
C PRO A 172 16.54 3.78 -10.42
N VAL A 173 16.98 4.35 -9.29
CA VAL A 173 16.19 5.15 -8.37
C VAL A 173 16.79 6.53 -8.21
N SER A 174 15.99 7.55 -8.42
CA SER A 174 16.33 8.95 -8.17
C SER A 174 16.04 9.30 -6.71
N VAL A 175 17.09 9.24 -5.88
CA VAL A 175 17.00 9.60 -4.46
C VAL A 175 17.06 11.14 -4.35
N PRO A 176 16.05 11.81 -3.77
CA PRO A 176 16.05 13.26 -3.65
C PRO A 176 17.07 13.75 -2.61
N ALA A 177 17.47 15.02 -2.73
CA ALA A 177 18.28 15.65 -1.71
C ALA A 177 17.50 15.81 -0.40
N GLN A 178 18.19 15.70 0.74
CA GLN A 178 17.56 15.84 2.07
C GLN A 178 16.79 17.16 2.21
N ALA A 179 17.34 18.28 1.74
CA ALA A 179 16.70 19.58 1.84
C ALA A 179 15.34 19.65 1.10
N LEU A 180 15.20 18.93 -0.02
CA LEU A 180 13.93 18.82 -0.72
C LEU A 180 12.91 18.07 0.13
N VAL A 181 13.31 16.96 0.74
CA VAL A 181 12.42 16.17 1.60
C VAL A 181 12.06 16.92 2.87
N ASP A 182 12.99 17.66 3.48
CA ASP A 182 12.72 18.49 4.66
C ASP A 182 11.69 19.61 4.35
N ALA A 183 11.71 20.16 3.13
CA ALA A 183 10.71 21.14 2.68
C ALA A 183 9.35 20.48 2.39
N TYR A 184 9.34 19.28 1.81
CA TYR A 184 8.14 18.52 1.51
C TYR A 184 7.47 17.96 2.77
N LEU A 185 8.26 17.50 3.73
CA LEU A 185 7.83 16.82 4.96
C LEU A 185 8.38 17.56 6.18
N PRO A 186 7.73 18.65 6.63
CA PRO A 186 8.18 19.42 7.76
C PRO A 186 8.22 18.58 9.05
N PRO A 187 8.91 19.04 10.12
CA PRO A 187 8.95 18.32 11.39
C PRO A 187 7.56 18.00 11.93
N PHE A 188 7.36 16.75 12.35
CA PHE A 188 6.11 16.32 12.97
C PHE A 188 5.97 16.91 14.37
N SER A 189 4.85 17.58 14.63
CA SER A 189 4.55 18.23 15.92
C SER A 189 3.04 18.12 16.19
N PRO A 190 2.56 16.96 16.66
CA PRO A 190 1.13 16.79 16.95
C PRO A 190 0.68 17.61 18.15
N ALA A 191 -0.56 18.12 18.09
CA ALA A 191 -1.16 18.89 19.17
C ALA A 191 -1.37 18.05 20.45
N HIS A 192 -1.70 16.76 20.27
CA HIS A 192 -1.89 15.80 21.36
C HIS A 192 -0.75 14.79 21.34
N ARG A 193 -0.06 14.67 22.46
CA ARG A 193 1.07 13.76 22.63
C ARG A 193 1.25 13.39 24.10
N LEU A 194 1.98 12.33 24.36
CA LEU A 194 2.44 12.03 25.73
C LEU A 194 3.36 13.16 26.22
N ASP A 195 2.88 13.91 27.21
CA ASP A 195 3.59 15.02 27.80
C ASP A 195 3.47 14.93 29.33
N THR A 196 4.59 14.91 30.03
CA THR A 196 4.63 14.83 31.50
C THR A 196 4.11 16.09 32.19
N THR A 197 4.06 17.23 31.47
CA THR A 197 3.55 18.48 31.98
C THR A 197 2.03 18.63 31.77
N SER A 198 1.46 17.92 30.83
CA SER A 198 0.02 17.85 30.53
C SER A 198 -0.36 16.39 30.27
N PRO A 199 -0.50 15.56 31.33
CA PRO A 199 -0.68 14.13 31.16
C PRO A 199 -2.04 13.80 30.51
N GLU A 200 -1.97 13.03 29.43
CA GLU A 200 -3.12 12.44 28.73
C GLU A 200 -3.01 10.91 28.77
N SER A 201 -4.10 10.21 28.51
CA SER A 201 -4.06 8.76 28.42
C SER A 201 -4.78 8.24 27.17
N TRP A 202 -4.19 7.20 26.59
CA TRP A 202 -4.70 6.49 25.42
C TRP A 202 -5.05 5.05 25.75
N GLY A 203 -5.96 4.46 24.98
CA GLY A 203 -6.32 3.05 25.16
C GLY A 203 -7.24 2.76 26.32
N ASN A 204 -7.94 3.76 26.84
CA ASN A 204 -8.88 3.60 27.94
C ASN A 204 -10.12 2.80 27.54
N VAL A 205 -10.72 2.11 28.50
CA VAL A 205 -12.10 1.63 28.39
C VAL A 205 -13.04 2.84 28.43
N ILE A 206 -13.90 2.96 27.43
CA ILE A 206 -14.81 4.11 27.27
C ILE A 206 -16.26 3.63 27.12
N SER A 207 -17.22 4.54 27.22
CA SER A 207 -18.64 4.21 27.00
C SER A 207 -18.95 3.89 25.54
N GLN A 208 -20.10 3.23 25.28
CA GLN A 208 -20.55 2.91 23.92
C GLN A 208 -20.67 4.16 23.04
N ASP A 209 -21.22 5.25 23.57
CA ASP A 209 -21.36 6.51 22.83
C ASP A 209 -20.01 7.12 22.47
N MET A 210 -19.04 7.09 23.38
CA MET A 210 -17.68 7.59 23.12
C MET A 210 -16.99 6.72 22.07
N PHE A 211 -17.14 5.39 22.15
CA PHE A 211 -16.58 4.47 21.15
C PHE A 211 -17.18 4.73 19.76
N PHE A 212 -18.52 4.89 19.67
CA PHE A 212 -19.19 5.19 18.41
C PHE A 212 -18.67 6.49 17.79
N ARG A 213 -18.60 7.57 18.57
CA ARG A 213 -18.08 8.87 18.10
C ARG A 213 -16.62 8.79 17.68
N HIS A 214 -15.83 8.03 18.41
CA HIS A 214 -14.41 7.81 18.09
C HIS A 214 -14.25 7.09 16.74
N ARG A 215 -15.04 6.06 16.49
CA ARG A 215 -15.07 5.36 15.20
C ARG A 215 -15.53 6.27 14.06
N GLN A 216 -16.52 7.13 14.29
CA GLN A 216 -16.95 8.14 13.32
C GLN A 216 -15.82 9.13 13.00
N ALA A 217 -15.06 9.59 14.00
CA ALA A 217 -13.94 10.48 13.79
C ALA A 217 -12.80 9.85 12.97
N ILE A 218 -12.53 8.55 13.15
CA ILE A 218 -11.58 7.81 12.31
C ILE A 218 -12.11 7.74 10.86
N GLU A 219 -13.39 7.41 10.68
CA GLU A 219 -14.01 7.34 9.34
C GLU A 219 -13.96 8.69 8.62
N GLN A 220 -14.24 9.79 9.34
CA GLN A 220 -14.12 11.15 8.77
C GLN A 220 -12.69 11.44 8.30
N SER A 221 -11.68 11.09 9.12
CA SER A 221 -10.28 11.22 8.71
C SER A 221 -9.93 10.36 7.51
N MET A 222 -10.42 9.11 7.47
CA MET A 222 -10.22 8.21 6.32
C MET A 222 -10.88 8.74 5.04
N ALA A 223 -12.04 9.40 5.15
CA ALA A 223 -12.73 10.01 4.00
C ALA A 223 -11.92 11.15 3.34
N GLU A 224 -11.05 11.83 4.08
CA GLU A 224 -10.18 12.90 3.57
C GLU A 224 -8.94 12.35 2.84
N VAL A 225 -8.52 11.13 3.14
CA VAL A 225 -7.26 10.55 2.64
C VAL A 225 -7.13 10.53 1.11
N PRO A 226 -8.16 10.20 0.31
CA PRO A 226 -7.98 10.16 -1.15
C PRO A 226 -7.59 11.52 -1.72
N GLU A 227 -8.19 12.61 -1.28
CA GLU A 227 -7.84 13.96 -1.73
C GLU A 227 -6.47 14.38 -1.19
N LEU A 228 -6.17 14.13 0.09
CA LEU A 228 -4.87 14.44 0.68
C LEU A 228 -3.73 13.63 0.01
N ALA A 229 -3.97 12.38 -0.32
CA ALA A 229 -3.00 11.56 -1.05
C ALA A 229 -2.76 12.08 -2.48
N ALA A 230 -3.82 12.52 -3.17
CA ALA A 230 -3.69 13.15 -4.47
C ALA A 230 -2.96 14.50 -4.39
N GLN A 231 -3.20 15.31 -3.35
CA GLN A 231 -2.46 16.56 -3.09
C GLN A 231 -0.99 16.28 -2.77
N ALA A 232 -0.70 15.27 -1.96
CA ALA A 232 0.67 14.85 -1.62
C ALA A 232 1.43 14.43 -2.89
N ASP A 233 0.79 13.68 -3.79
CA ASP A 233 1.39 13.27 -5.06
C ASP A 233 1.64 14.45 -6.00
N ARG A 234 0.70 15.40 -6.12
CA ARG A 234 0.89 16.64 -6.91
C ARG A 234 2.06 17.47 -6.37
N ALA A 235 2.12 17.70 -5.07
CA ALA A 235 3.22 18.43 -4.45
C ALA A 235 4.57 17.70 -4.63
N TRP A 236 4.57 16.37 -4.63
CA TRP A 236 5.75 15.58 -4.93
C TRP A 236 6.17 15.71 -6.40
N ALA A 237 5.19 15.72 -7.31
CA ALA A 237 5.44 15.95 -8.74
C ALA A 237 6.03 17.33 -9.02
N GLU A 238 5.54 18.37 -8.36
CA GLU A 238 6.10 19.73 -8.46
C GLU A 238 7.56 19.78 -7.99
N ALA A 239 7.89 19.05 -6.90
CA ALA A 239 9.22 19.04 -6.32
C ALA A 239 10.22 18.14 -7.07
N THR A 240 9.77 17.05 -7.71
CA THR A 240 10.64 16.00 -8.26
C THR A 240 10.44 15.70 -9.73
N GLY A 241 9.36 16.17 -10.33
CA GLY A 241 8.91 15.80 -11.69
C GLY A 241 8.27 14.40 -11.77
N ARG A 242 8.00 13.72 -10.64
CA ARG A 242 7.44 12.37 -10.59
C ARG A 242 6.06 12.36 -9.93
N SER A 243 5.10 11.72 -10.58
CA SER A 243 3.74 11.48 -10.09
C SER A 243 3.37 10.03 -10.29
N HIS A 244 2.66 9.47 -9.34
CA HIS A 244 2.16 8.09 -9.37
C HIS A 244 0.63 8.00 -9.33
N GLY A 245 -0.05 9.10 -8.95
CA GLY A 245 -1.50 9.12 -8.76
C GLY A 245 -1.96 8.20 -7.62
N ILE A 246 -3.24 8.26 -7.26
CA ILE A 246 -3.88 7.27 -6.37
C ILE A 246 -4.59 6.17 -7.17
N VAL A 247 -5.03 6.52 -8.38
CA VAL A 247 -5.55 5.68 -9.46
C VAL A 247 -4.89 6.18 -10.73
N GLU A 248 -4.16 5.32 -11.43
CA GLU A 248 -3.49 5.64 -12.69
C GLU A 248 -4.26 5.03 -13.86
N ARG A 249 -4.48 5.82 -14.91
CA ARG A 249 -5.06 5.36 -16.17
C ARG A 249 -3.98 5.24 -17.23
N TYR A 250 -3.85 4.07 -17.82
CA TYR A 250 -2.90 3.83 -18.91
C TYR A 250 -3.64 3.38 -20.17
N ARG A 251 -3.52 4.12 -21.26
CA ARG A 251 -4.18 3.86 -22.57
C ARG A 251 -5.69 3.60 -22.46
N CYS A 252 -6.37 4.27 -21.52
CA CYS A 252 -7.81 4.08 -21.29
C CYS A 252 -8.69 4.85 -22.30
N ASP A 253 -8.16 5.81 -23.04
CA ASP A 253 -8.95 6.58 -23.98
C ASP A 253 -9.43 5.70 -25.14
N GLY A 254 -10.76 5.65 -25.33
CA GLY A 254 -11.43 4.75 -26.28
C GLY A 254 -11.38 3.26 -25.89
N ALA A 255 -10.93 2.91 -24.69
CA ALA A 255 -10.94 1.54 -24.22
C ALA A 255 -12.37 1.09 -23.91
N GLN A 256 -12.76 -0.08 -24.41
CA GLN A 256 -14.01 -0.75 -24.05
C GLN A 256 -13.79 -1.77 -22.94
N THR A 257 -12.59 -2.29 -22.83
CA THR A 257 -12.16 -3.21 -21.78
C THR A 257 -11.03 -2.57 -20.99
N VAL A 258 -11.08 -2.69 -19.66
CA VAL A 258 -10.01 -2.18 -18.79
C VAL A 258 -9.55 -3.30 -17.86
N VAL A 259 -8.25 -3.54 -17.85
CA VAL A 259 -7.60 -4.37 -16.83
C VAL A 259 -7.44 -3.53 -15.57
N VAL A 260 -7.78 -4.07 -14.40
CA VAL A 260 -7.57 -3.41 -13.11
C VAL A 260 -6.69 -4.27 -12.24
N THR A 261 -5.61 -3.70 -11.71
CA THR A 261 -4.69 -4.41 -10.82
C THR A 261 -3.95 -3.46 -9.87
N MET A 262 -3.14 -4.01 -8.97
CA MET A 262 -2.26 -3.28 -8.05
C MET A 262 -0.92 -3.99 -7.87
N GLY A 263 0.07 -3.28 -7.32
CA GLY A 263 1.43 -3.81 -7.11
C GLY A 263 2.20 -4.05 -8.41
N SER A 264 3.19 -4.94 -8.37
CA SER A 264 4.10 -5.21 -9.50
C SER A 264 3.42 -5.74 -10.77
N MET A 265 2.22 -6.32 -10.64
CA MET A 265 1.47 -6.80 -11.80
C MET A 265 1.06 -5.68 -12.76
N ALA A 266 1.04 -4.42 -12.30
CA ALA A 266 0.73 -3.27 -13.15
C ALA A 266 1.73 -3.09 -14.29
N GLY A 267 3.04 -3.30 -14.05
CA GLY A 267 4.07 -3.25 -15.09
C GLY A 267 3.81 -4.28 -16.19
N THR A 268 3.62 -5.55 -15.79
CA THR A 268 3.28 -6.63 -16.73
C THR A 268 1.99 -6.36 -17.50
N ALA A 269 0.98 -5.79 -16.83
CA ALA A 269 -0.28 -5.45 -17.48
C ALA A 269 -0.14 -4.30 -18.49
N ARG A 270 0.80 -3.35 -18.30
CA ARG A 270 1.11 -2.31 -19.31
C ARG A 270 1.64 -2.94 -20.58
N ASP A 271 2.63 -3.82 -20.49
CA ASP A 271 3.20 -4.51 -21.65
C ASP A 271 2.14 -5.33 -22.38
N ALA A 272 1.25 -6.00 -21.63
CA ALA A 272 0.14 -6.74 -22.23
C ALA A 272 -0.86 -5.83 -22.93
N VAL A 273 -1.21 -4.67 -22.32
CA VAL A 273 -2.11 -3.67 -22.94
C VAL A 273 -1.49 -3.12 -24.21
N ASP A 274 -0.19 -2.84 -24.23
CA ASP A 274 0.50 -2.36 -25.42
C ASP A 274 0.40 -3.40 -26.56
N ALA A 275 0.73 -4.66 -26.29
CA ALA A 275 0.62 -5.71 -27.28
C ALA A 275 -0.83 -5.92 -27.80
N MET A 276 -1.83 -5.86 -26.91
CA MET A 276 -3.24 -5.96 -27.29
C MET A 276 -3.71 -4.76 -28.13
N ARG A 277 -3.26 -3.55 -27.78
CA ARG A 277 -3.54 -2.32 -28.56
C ARG A 277 -2.92 -2.37 -29.94
N ASP A 278 -1.68 -2.88 -30.05
CA ASP A 278 -1.01 -3.05 -31.33
C ASP A 278 -1.70 -4.10 -32.22
N ALA A 279 -2.37 -5.06 -31.60
CA ALA A 279 -3.25 -6.04 -32.27
C ALA A 279 -4.67 -5.50 -32.57
N GLY A 280 -4.94 -4.20 -32.30
CA GLY A 280 -6.22 -3.54 -32.62
C GLY A 280 -7.31 -3.68 -31.55
N MET A 281 -7.01 -4.22 -30.37
CA MET A 281 -7.97 -4.35 -29.27
C MET A 281 -8.13 -3.04 -28.50
N ALA A 282 -9.36 -2.65 -28.16
CA ALA A 282 -9.67 -1.44 -27.39
C ALA A 282 -9.55 -1.72 -25.87
N VAL A 283 -8.32 -1.98 -25.41
CA VAL A 283 -8.00 -2.33 -23.99
C VAL A 283 -7.19 -1.23 -23.34
N GLY A 284 -7.43 -0.97 -22.05
CA GLY A 284 -6.66 -0.06 -21.20
C GLY A 284 -6.32 -0.71 -19.87
N LEU A 285 -5.53 -0.01 -19.04
CA LEU A 285 -5.19 -0.41 -17.67
C LEU A 285 -5.56 0.68 -16.69
N VAL A 286 -6.16 0.30 -15.58
CA VAL A 286 -6.29 1.12 -14.38
C VAL A 286 -5.48 0.45 -13.26
N LYS A 287 -4.43 1.13 -12.79
CA LYS A 287 -3.66 0.71 -11.63
C LYS A 287 -4.21 1.39 -10.39
N LEU A 288 -4.50 0.61 -9.36
CA LEU A 288 -4.89 1.11 -8.06
C LEU A 288 -3.66 1.16 -7.14
N ARG A 289 -3.23 2.38 -6.75
CA ARG A 289 -2.13 2.56 -5.79
C ARG A 289 -2.65 2.71 -4.36
N LEU A 290 -3.66 3.54 -4.14
CA LEU A 290 -4.33 3.67 -2.84
C LEU A 290 -5.48 2.65 -2.76
N PHE A 291 -5.35 1.66 -1.87
CA PHE A 291 -6.37 0.62 -1.68
C PHE A 291 -7.27 0.92 -0.46
N ARG A 292 -6.72 1.47 0.61
CA ARG A 292 -7.49 1.90 1.79
C ARG A 292 -7.12 3.33 2.19
N PRO A 293 -8.14 4.18 2.33
CA PRO A 293 -9.53 3.97 1.93
C PRO A 293 -9.65 3.76 0.42
N LEU A 294 -10.68 3.01 -0.01
CA LEU A 294 -10.90 2.79 -1.44
C LEU A 294 -11.30 4.13 -2.10
N PRO A 295 -10.58 4.62 -3.11
CA PRO A 295 -10.84 5.93 -3.73
C PRO A 295 -12.01 5.85 -4.72
N MET A 296 -13.23 5.66 -4.20
CA MET A 296 -14.43 5.32 -4.98
C MET A 296 -14.74 6.32 -6.09
N GLN A 297 -14.59 7.63 -5.82
CA GLN A 297 -14.85 8.65 -6.83
C GLN A 297 -13.84 8.59 -7.98
N ALA A 298 -12.56 8.43 -7.67
CA ALA A 298 -11.49 8.30 -8.68
C ALA A 298 -11.66 7.02 -9.51
N LEU A 299 -12.02 5.90 -8.88
CA LEU A 299 -12.29 4.64 -9.57
C LEU A 299 -13.50 4.76 -10.50
N ARG A 300 -14.61 5.31 -10.03
CA ARG A 300 -15.80 5.53 -10.86
C ARG A 300 -15.51 6.44 -12.06
N ALA A 301 -14.73 7.50 -11.84
CA ALA A 301 -14.31 8.39 -12.92
C ALA A 301 -13.37 7.70 -13.92
N ALA A 302 -12.42 6.91 -13.43
CA ALA A 302 -11.46 6.17 -14.26
C ALA A 302 -12.12 5.07 -15.13
N LEU A 303 -13.22 4.50 -14.65
CA LEU A 303 -13.93 3.37 -15.26
C LEU A 303 -15.27 3.78 -15.93
N ALA A 304 -15.56 5.09 -16.00
CA ALA A 304 -16.78 5.57 -16.65
C ALA A 304 -16.80 5.23 -18.15
N GLY A 305 -17.90 4.70 -18.65
CA GLY A 305 -18.08 4.33 -20.05
C GLY A 305 -17.33 3.06 -20.49
N VAL A 306 -16.68 2.37 -19.57
CA VAL A 306 -16.04 1.07 -19.82
C VAL A 306 -17.11 -0.03 -19.84
N ARG A 307 -17.08 -0.91 -20.84
CA ARG A 307 -18.03 -2.01 -20.95
C ARG A 307 -17.62 -3.21 -20.09
N ASP A 308 -16.34 -3.56 -20.12
CA ASP A 308 -15.81 -4.73 -19.45
C ASP A 308 -14.62 -4.38 -18.56
N ILE A 309 -14.60 -4.90 -17.35
CA ILE A 309 -13.46 -4.80 -16.41
C ILE A 309 -12.92 -6.21 -16.15
N VAL A 310 -11.61 -6.37 -16.29
CA VAL A 310 -10.90 -7.60 -15.93
C VAL A 310 -9.99 -7.29 -14.75
N VAL A 311 -10.33 -7.82 -13.58
CA VAL A 311 -9.56 -7.62 -12.35
C VAL A 311 -8.53 -8.71 -12.20
N LEU A 312 -7.27 -8.34 -12.03
CA LEU A 312 -6.19 -9.28 -11.73
C LEU A 312 -5.83 -9.17 -10.25
N ASP A 313 -6.21 -10.16 -9.48
CA ASP A 313 -5.93 -10.27 -8.05
C ASP A 313 -4.74 -11.20 -7.79
N ARG A 314 -3.71 -10.70 -7.09
CA ARG A 314 -2.62 -11.53 -6.54
C ARG A 314 -2.95 -11.97 -5.12
N ASN A 315 -4.17 -12.38 -4.90
CA ASN A 315 -4.64 -12.85 -3.60
C ASN A 315 -5.85 -13.78 -3.77
N HIS A 316 -6.00 -14.69 -2.83
CA HIS A 316 -7.18 -15.53 -2.73
C HIS A 316 -7.78 -15.43 -1.32
N SER A 317 -9.02 -14.92 -1.24
CA SER A 317 -9.86 -15.01 -0.05
C SER A 317 -10.71 -16.28 -0.15
N PRO A 318 -10.44 -17.32 0.67
CA PRO A 318 -11.15 -18.61 0.59
C PRO A 318 -12.68 -18.43 0.71
N GLY A 319 -13.41 -19.00 -0.24
CA GLY A 319 -14.87 -18.92 -0.30
C GLY A 319 -15.44 -17.67 -1.00
N LEU A 320 -14.58 -16.70 -1.42
CA LEU A 320 -15.04 -15.47 -2.06
C LEU A 320 -14.30 -15.15 -3.37
N GLY A 321 -13.01 -15.49 -3.48
CA GLY A 321 -12.19 -15.16 -4.64
C GLY A 321 -11.22 -14.02 -4.38
N GLY A 322 -10.97 -13.15 -5.35
CA GLY A 322 -10.07 -12.01 -5.23
C GLY A 322 -10.67 -10.86 -4.44
N VAL A 323 -9.91 -10.26 -3.55
CA VAL A 323 -10.39 -9.14 -2.71
C VAL A 323 -10.64 -7.90 -3.54
N LEU A 324 -9.72 -7.52 -4.45
CA LEU A 324 -9.90 -6.34 -5.31
C LEU A 324 -11.14 -6.50 -6.22
N HIS A 325 -11.38 -7.70 -6.74
CA HIS A 325 -12.57 -8.01 -7.52
C HIS A 325 -13.86 -7.70 -6.72
N GLN A 326 -13.94 -8.14 -5.48
CA GLN A 326 -15.13 -7.92 -4.63
C GLN A 326 -15.29 -6.45 -4.23
N GLU A 327 -14.20 -5.78 -3.91
CA GLU A 327 -14.21 -4.35 -3.56
C GLU A 327 -14.69 -3.49 -4.75
N LEU A 328 -14.22 -3.79 -5.97
CA LEU A 328 -14.66 -3.08 -7.17
C LEU A 328 -16.13 -3.32 -7.48
N ARG A 329 -16.65 -4.53 -7.30
CA ARG A 329 -18.08 -4.81 -7.43
C ARG A 329 -18.91 -3.95 -6.49
N GLY A 330 -18.48 -3.82 -5.23
CA GLY A 330 -19.12 -2.93 -4.26
C GLY A 330 -19.01 -1.45 -4.64
N ALA A 331 -17.82 -1.00 -5.04
CA ALA A 331 -17.56 0.40 -5.40
C ALA A 331 -18.34 0.86 -6.63
N LEU A 332 -18.58 -0.03 -7.60
CA LEU A 332 -19.26 0.28 -8.85
C LEU A 332 -20.76 -0.05 -8.83
N TYR A 333 -21.25 -0.60 -7.71
CA TYR A 333 -22.67 -0.87 -7.54
C TYR A 333 -23.50 0.42 -7.70
N GLY A 334 -24.59 0.33 -8.46
CA GLY A 334 -25.50 1.46 -8.69
C GLY A 334 -24.99 2.54 -9.66
N MET A 335 -23.85 2.32 -10.35
CA MET A 335 -23.45 3.20 -11.45
C MET A 335 -24.43 3.05 -12.62
N PRO A 336 -24.81 4.18 -13.29
CA PRO A 336 -25.45 4.09 -14.60
C PRO A 336 -24.55 3.29 -15.56
N ASP A 337 -25.14 2.41 -16.35
CA ASP A 337 -24.40 1.58 -17.32
C ASP A 337 -23.22 0.83 -16.68
N ALA A 338 -23.47 0.20 -15.52
CA ALA A 338 -22.44 -0.52 -14.75
C ALA A 338 -21.70 -1.53 -15.63
N PRO A 339 -20.36 -1.51 -15.63
CA PRO A 339 -19.54 -2.43 -16.44
C PRO A 339 -19.73 -3.87 -16.00
N ARG A 340 -19.48 -4.81 -16.90
CA ARG A 340 -19.34 -6.22 -16.57
C ARG A 340 -17.98 -6.43 -15.90
N ILE A 341 -17.95 -7.06 -14.73
CA ILE A 341 -16.73 -7.20 -13.94
C ILE A 341 -16.34 -8.67 -13.84
N HIS A 342 -15.17 -9.02 -14.36
CA HIS A 342 -14.58 -10.34 -14.35
C HIS A 342 -13.40 -10.39 -13.38
N GLY A 343 -13.39 -11.32 -12.44
CA GLY A 343 -12.28 -11.53 -11.50
C GLY A 343 -11.36 -12.64 -11.96
N CYS A 344 -10.04 -12.40 -11.95
CA CYS A 344 -8.99 -13.37 -12.22
C CYS A 344 -8.04 -13.45 -11.04
N LEU A 345 -7.83 -14.67 -10.50
CA LEU A 345 -6.78 -14.95 -9.53
C LEU A 345 -5.49 -15.27 -10.30
N ALA A 346 -4.57 -14.32 -10.35
CA ALA A 346 -3.36 -14.38 -11.15
C ALA A 346 -2.11 -14.14 -10.29
N GLY A 347 -1.08 -14.95 -10.46
CA GLY A 347 0.20 -14.75 -9.78
C GLY A 347 0.16 -14.99 -8.26
N VAL A 348 -0.87 -15.65 -7.74
CA VAL A 348 -0.99 -16.04 -6.34
C VAL A 348 0.21 -16.93 -5.94
N GLY A 349 0.86 -16.60 -4.82
CA GLY A 349 2.04 -17.30 -4.37
C GLY A 349 3.26 -17.16 -5.30
N GLY A 350 3.28 -16.09 -6.13
CA GLY A 350 4.38 -15.77 -7.03
C GLY A 350 4.44 -16.59 -8.31
N VAL A 351 3.35 -17.22 -8.71
CA VAL A 351 3.29 -17.85 -10.05
C VAL A 351 3.53 -16.76 -11.09
N ASN A 352 4.46 -17.01 -12.02
CA ASN A 352 4.81 -16.06 -13.06
C ASN A 352 3.63 -15.79 -14.00
N VAL A 353 3.37 -14.52 -14.27
CA VAL A 353 2.30 -14.05 -15.16
C VAL A 353 2.93 -13.12 -16.19
N PRO A 354 3.49 -13.65 -17.27
CA PRO A 354 4.06 -12.82 -18.33
C PRO A 354 2.96 -12.11 -19.14
N PRO A 355 3.28 -11.05 -19.91
CA PRO A 355 2.32 -10.22 -20.63
C PRO A 355 1.36 -11.02 -21.53
N GLU A 356 1.84 -12.05 -22.21
CA GLU A 356 1.03 -12.94 -23.07
C GLU A 356 -0.03 -13.72 -22.27
N HIS A 357 0.22 -14.03 -20.99
CA HIS A 357 -0.79 -14.66 -20.14
C HIS A 357 -1.87 -13.65 -19.75
N VAL A 358 -1.53 -12.40 -19.47
CA VAL A 358 -2.54 -11.35 -19.22
C VAL A 358 -3.44 -11.17 -20.44
N ALA A 359 -2.86 -11.08 -21.63
CA ALA A 359 -3.63 -10.96 -22.89
C ALA A 359 -4.57 -12.18 -23.11
N ARG A 360 -4.07 -13.40 -22.85
CA ARG A 360 -4.87 -14.61 -22.90
C ARG A 360 -6.02 -14.58 -21.88
N PHE A 361 -5.77 -14.23 -20.62
CA PHE A 361 -6.82 -14.16 -19.58
C PHE A 361 -7.91 -13.18 -19.96
N VAL A 362 -7.55 -11.99 -20.47
CA VAL A 362 -8.52 -11.02 -20.99
C VAL A 362 -9.36 -11.65 -22.10
N GLY A 363 -8.74 -12.32 -23.07
CA GLY A 363 -9.45 -13.00 -24.16
C GLY A 363 -10.40 -14.09 -23.68
N GLU A 364 -9.96 -14.93 -22.73
CA GLU A 364 -10.75 -16.04 -22.20
C GLU A 364 -11.98 -15.56 -21.40
N VAL A 365 -11.79 -14.61 -20.48
CA VAL A 365 -12.88 -14.18 -19.59
C VAL A 365 -13.93 -13.34 -20.32
N LEU A 366 -13.55 -12.58 -21.35
CA LEU A 366 -14.48 -11.81 -22.15
C LEU A 366 -15.47 -12.66 -22.97
N GLN A 367 -15.17 -13.96 -23.14
CA GLN A 367 -16.07 -14.93 -23.79
C GLN A 367 -17.06 -15.55 -22.81
N THR A 368 -16.98 -15.20 -21.52
CA THR A 368 -17.83 -15.75 -20.46
C THR A 368 -18.69 -14.65 -19.84
N GLU A 369 -19.80 -15.05 -19.22
CA GLU A 369 -20.56 -14.14 -18.39
C GLU A 369 -19.81 -13.88 -17.06
N PRO A 370 -19.88 -12.64 -16.52
CA PRO A 370 -19.31 -12.32 -15.21
C PRO A 370 -19.88 -13.22 -14.12
N ARG A 371 -19.02 -13.65 -13.21
CA ARG A 371 -19.39 -14.47 -12.05
C ARG A 371 -19.12 -13.75 -10.74
N PRO A 372 -19.83 -14.07 -9.66
CA PRO A 372 -19.47 -13.60 -8.32
C PRO A 372 -18.08 -14.04 -7.89
N GLU A 373 -17.66 -15.26 -8.25
CA GLU A 373 -16.38 -15.86 -7.98
C GLU A 373 -15.33 -15.40 -9.00
N SER A 374 -14.06 -15.42 -8.59
CA SER A 374 -12.95 -15.16 -9.49
C SER A 374 -12.47 -16.45 -10.17
N HIS A 375 -12.04 -16.33 -11.42
CA HIS A 375 -11.45 -17.42 -12.18
C HIS A 375 -9.99 -17.64 -11.76
N TRP A 376 -9.58 -18.90 -11.55
CA TRP A 376 -8.16 -19.25 -11.46
C TRP A 376 -7.54 -19.25 -12.86
N VAL A 377 -6.53 -18.42 -13.06
CA VAL A 377 -5.81 -18.30 -14.34
C VAL A 377 -4.32 -18.61 -14.14
N ARG A 378 -3.71 -19.32 -15.12
CA ARG A 378 -2.33 -19.80 -15.01
C ARG A 378 -1.59 -19.74 -16.35
#